data_fd4ee2ddebdbaa720e348eb8fa3742b1
#
_entry.id   fd4ee2ddebdbaa720e348eb8fa3742b1
#
_cell.length_a   1.000
_cell.length_b   1.000
_cell.length_c   1.000
_cell.angle_alpha   90.00
_cell.angle_beta   90.00
_cell.angle_gamma   90.00
#
_symmetry.space_group_name_H-M   'P 1'
#
loop_
_entity.id
_entity.type
_entity.pdbx_description
1 polymer ?
#
loop_
_entity_poly.entity_id
_entity_poly.type
_entity_poly.pdbx_seq_one_letter_code
_entity_poly.pdbx_strand_id
1 'polypeptide(L)'
;MHRREDLWGPTGECLVADASQIRLPDTSTPPANDFDPDRFLDDRVNKYFVPNPFIFLPFNAGPRICLGQQFAYNEASTVIARIAQAFKKIRFDMDSNPEAKPPVDWAAGTGRKATEKIWARSHVTIYANGGVWVKMEEADPE
;
A
#
# COMPACT_ATOMS: atom_id res chain seq x y z
N MET A 1 -26.01 -15.77 2.47
CA MET A 1 -25.73 -15.64 1.03
C MET A 1 -25.63 -14.14 0.76
N HIS A 2 -24.43 -13.55 0.96
CA HIS A 2 -24.20 -12.13 0.71
C HIS A 2 -24.20 -11.89 -0.80
N ARG A 3 -24.90 -10.85 -1.24
CA ARG A 3 -24.96 -10.48 -2.65
C ARG A 3 -23.62 -9.92 -3.09
N ARG A 4 -23.23 -10.15 -4.35
CA ARG A 4 -22.02 -9.59 -4.96
C ARG A 4 -21.96 -8.05 -4.92
N GLU A 5 -23.09 -7.41 -4.71
CA GLU A 5 -23.25 -5.96 -4.66
C GLU A 5 -22.62 -5.32 -3.42
N ASP A 6 -22.46 -6.11 -2.33
CA ASP A 6 -21.91 -5.62 -1.06
C ASP A 6 -20.37 -5.49 -1.06
N LEU A 7 -19.69 -5.95 -2.14
CA LEU A 7 -18.24 -5.85 -2.30
C LEU A 7 -17.80 -4.58 -3.04
N TRP A 8 -18.74 -3.82 -3.56
CA TRP A 8 -18.48 -2.60 -4.31
C TRP A 8 -19.16 -1.43 -3.59
N GLY A 9 -18.35 -0.43 -3.22
CA GLY A 9 -18.92 0.81 -2.72
C GLY A 9 -19.78 1.49 -3.80
N PRO A 10 -20.66 2.45 -3.42
CA PRO A 10 -21.59 3.13 -4.32
C PRO A 10 -20.90 3.86 -5.50
N THR A 11 -19.59 3.97 -5.49
CA THR A 11 -18.73 4.57 -6.52
C THR A 11 -18.04 3.56 -7.43
N GLY A 12 -18.35 2.25 -7.31
CA GLY A 12 -17.68 1.19 -8.09
C GLY A 12 -16.23 0.93 -7.68
N GLU A 13 -15.82 1.41 -6.53
CA GLU A 13 -14.48 1.16 -5.99
C GLU A 13 -14.46 -0.22 -5.31
N CYS A 14 -13.52 -1.07 -5.75
CA CYS A 14 -13.22 -2.30 -5.01
C CYS A 14 -12.81 -1.92 -3.60
N LEU A 15 -13.49 -2.48 -2.60
CA LEU A 15 -13.07 -2.40 -1.20
C LEU A 15 -11.80 -3.25 -1.03
N VAL A 16 -10.70 -2.79 -1.62
CA VAL A 16 -9.39 -3.22 -1.17
C VAL A 16 -9.31 -2.78 0.28
N ALA A 17 -8.93 -3.70 1.15
CA ALA A 17 -8.79 -3.44 2.57
C ALA A 17 -8.07 -2.11 2.77
N ASP A 18 -8.85 -1.09 3.01
CA ASP A 18 -8.35 0.25 3.25
C ASP A 18 -7.56 0.17 4.55
N ALA A 19 -6.28 0.50 4.49
CA ALA A 19 -5.44 0.53 5.69
C ALA A 19 -6.04 1.44 6.77
N SER A 20 -6.92 2.38 6.40
CA SER A 20 -7.68 3.20 7.33
C SER A 20 -8.75 2.42 8.11
N GLN A 21 -9.13 1.23 7.65
CA GLN A 21 -10.02 0.32 8.38
C GLN A 21 -9.31 -0.52 9.43
N ILE A 22 -7.99 -0.47 9.48
CA ILE A 22 -7.22 -0.99 10.60
C ILE A 22 -7.46 -0.06 11.79
N ARG A 23 -8.63 -0.18 12.41
CA ARG A 23 -8.91 0.42 13.70
C ARG A 23 -8.09 -0.33 14.74
N LEU A 24 -6.90 0.19 15.00
CA LEU A 24 -6.18 -0.20 16.19
C LEU A 24 -6.96 0.41 17.38
N PRO A 25 -7.39 -0.41 18.34
CA PRO A 25 -8.27 0.05 19.44
C PRO A 25 -7.59 0.97 20.45
N ASP A 26 -6.30 1.27 20.25
CA ASP A 26 -5.51 2.08 21.18
C ASP A 26 -4.98 3.35 20.50
N THR A 27 -5.22 4.50 21.12
CA THR A 27 -4.72 5.82 20.72
C THR A 27 -3.19 5.95 20.76
N SER A 28 -2.48 4.97 21.31
CA SER A 28 -1.02 4.91 21.36
C SER A 28 -0.37 4.35 20.08
N THR A 29 -1.18 3.84 19.14
CA THR A 29 -0.67 3.29 17.88
C THR A 29 -0.58 4.38 16.82
N PRO A 30 0.51 4.46 16.04
CA PRO A 30 0.61 5.39 14.93
C PRO A 30 -0.58 5.24 13.98
N PRO A 31 -1.13 6.35 13.45
CA PRO A 31 -2.25 6.30 12.52
C PRO A 31 -1.98 5.35 11.36
N ALA A 32 -2.98 4.58 10.95
CA ALA A 32 -2.86 3.62 9.85
C ALA A 32 -2.48 4.30 8.52
N ASN A 33 -2.82 5.59 8.36
CA ASN A 33 -2.51 6.38 7.18
C ASN A 33 -1.05 6.87 7.14
N ASP A 34 -0.31 6.77 8.23
CA ASP A 34 1.09 7.17 8.26
C ASP A 34 1.95 6.02 7.72
N PHE A 35 2.82 6.35 6.76
CA PHE A 35 3.83 5.40 6.30
C PHE A 35 4.90 5.21 7.38
N ASP A 36 4.76 4.15 8.13
CA ASP A 36 5.62 3.81 9.25
C ASP A 36 5.99 2.31 9.19
N PRO A 37 7.03 1.97 8.44
CA PRO A 37 7.46 0.57 8.28
C PRO A 37 7.97 -0.03 9.58
N ASP A 38 8.50 0.77 10.50
CA ASP A 38 9.05 0.31 11.77
C ASP A 38 7.99 -0.29 12.70
N ARG A 39 6.69 -0.09 12.40
CA ARG A 39 5.59 -0.75 13.14
C ARG A 39 5.65 -2.28 13.08
N PHE A 40 6.36 -2.82 12.09
CA PHE A 40 6.54 -4.26 11.88
C PHE A 40 7.89 -4.79 12.39
N LEU A 41 8.66 -3.95 13.10
CA LEU A 41 9.98 -4.32 13.61
C LEU A 41 9.99 -4.42 15.14
N ASP A 42 10.89 -5.24 15.65
CA ASP A 42 11.27 -5.35 17.05
C ASP A 42 10.09 -5.45 18.04
N ASP A 43 10.15 -4.70 19.12
CA ASP A 43 9.12 -4.71 20.16
C ASP A 43 7.75 -4.21 19.67
N ARG A 44 7.72 -3.40 18.61
CA ARG A 44 6.47 -2.86 18.07
C ARG A 44 5.63 -3.93 17.38
N VAL A 45 6.24 -4.87 16.65
CA VAL A 45 5.53 -6.01 16.08
C VAL A 45 4.95 -6.90 17.18
N ASN A 46 5.70 -7.14 18.24
CA ASN A 46 5.25 -7.93 19.37
C ASN A 46 4.10 -7.27 20.13
N LYS A 47 4.14 -5.94 20.26
CA LYS A 47 3.11 -5.16 20.98
C LYS A 47 1.79 -5.06 20.21
N TYR A 48 1.85 -4.86 18.90
CA TYR A 48 0.67 -4.48 18.13
C TYR A 48 0.17 -5.57 17.18
N PHE A 49 1.08 -6.24 16.47
CA PHE A 49 0.71 -7.20 15.43
C PHE A 49 0.54 -8.62 15.97
N VAL A 50 1.47 -9.10 16.80
CA VAL A 50 1.42 -10.48 17.30
C VAL A 50 0.15 -10.78 18.09
N PRO A 51 -0.35 -9.90 18.99
CA PRO A 51 -1.60 -10.14 19.71
C PRO A 51 -2.84 -10.11 18.84
N ASN A 52 -2.79 -9.41 17.70
CA ASN A 52 -3.92 -9.28 16.79
C ASN A 52 -3.47 -9.31 15.31
N PRO A 53 -3.11 -10.49 14.77
CA PRO A 53 -2.58 -10.60 13.41
C PRO A 53 -3.59 -10.24 12.31
N PHE A 54 -4.88 -10.15 12.64
CA PHE A 54 -5.93 -9.78 11.69
C PHE A 54 -6.05 -8.28 11.43
N ILE A 55 -5.24 -7.45 12.07
CA ILE A 55 -5.21 -6.00 11.79
C ILE A 55 -4.50 -5.67 10.47
N PHE A 56 -3.73 -6.61 9.90
CA PHE A 56 -3.04 -6.42 8.63
C PHE A 56 -3.12 -7.68 7.79
N LEU A 57 -3.93 -7.64 6.72
CA LEU A 57 -4.27 -8.80 5.89
C LEU A 57 -3.98 -8.55 4.40
N PRO A 58 -2.72 -8.28 4.01
CA PRO A 58 -2.38 -7.96 2.62
C PRO A 58 -2.66 -9.11 1.64
N PHE A 59 -2.75 -10.33 2.14
CA PHE A 59 -3.00 -11.54 1.37
C PHE A 59 -4.24 -12.31 1.84
N ASN A 60 -5.16 -11.65 2.55
CA ASN A 60 -6.28 -12.26 3.25
C ASN A 60 -5.84 -13.24 4.36
N ALA A 61 -6.78 -14.01 4.91
CA ALA A 61 -6.54 -15.03 5.92
C ALA A 61 -7.55 -16.16 5.80
N GLY A 62 -7.30 -17.27 6.53
CA GLY A 62 -8.17 -18.44 6.58
C GLY A 62 -8.17 -19.26 5.30
N PRO A 63 -9.25 -20.04 5.00
CA PRO A 63 -9.29 -20.97 3.89
C PRO A 63 -9.18 -20.35 2.49
N ARG A 64 -9.29 -19.02 2.39
CA ARG A 64 -9.20 -18.24 1.15
C ARG A 64 -7.95 -17.37 1.10
N ILE A 65 -6.94 -17.66 1.90
CA ILE A 65 -5.63 -16.99 1.83
C ILE A 65 -5.04 -17.08 0.42
N CYS A 66 -4.32 -16.05 0.00
CA CYS A 66 -3.70 -16.01 -1.32
C CYS A 66 -2.66 -17.13 -1.46
N LEU A 67 -2.85 -18.02 -2.42
CA LEU A 67 -1.90 -19.11 -2.72
C LEU A 67 -0.56 -18.59 -3.22
N GLY A 68 -0.56 -17.42 -3.89
CA GLY A 68 0.63 -16.77 -4.44
C GLY A 68 1.42 -15.92 -3.43
N GLN A 69 1.05 -15.89 -2.16
CA GLN A 69 1.67 -15.04 -1.14
C GLN A 69 3.20 -15.19 -1.12
N GLN A 70 3.70 -16.41 -1.04
CA GLN A 70 5.15 -16.67 -0.97
C GLN A 70 5.87 -16.25 -2.26
N PHE A 71 5.25 -16.49 -3.40
CA PHE A 71 5.76 -16.02 -4.68
C PHE A 71 5.86 -14.49 -4.73
N ALA A 72 4.82 -13.80 -4.33
CA ALA A 72 4.79 -12.33 -4.29
C ALA A 72 5.87 -11.75 -3.36
N TYR A 73 6.08 -12.35 -2.19
CA TYR A 73 7.16 -11.93 -1.29
C TYR A 73 8.55 -12.13 -1.92
N ASN A 74 8.80 -13.27 -2.53
CA ASN A 74 10.09 -13.57 -3.15
C ASN A 74 10.36 -12.64 -4.33
N GLU A 75 9.36 -12.41 -5.18
CA GLU A 75 9.46 -11.51 -6.32
C GLU A 75 9.72 -10.07 -5.86
N ALA A 76 8.89 -9.54 -4.97
CA ALA A 76 9.03 -8.18 -4.46
C ALA A 76 10.37 -7.97 -3.76
N SER A 77 10.80 -8.91 -2.91
CA SER A 77 12.08 -8.82 -2.20
C SER A 77 13.26 -8.82 -3.17
N THR A 78 13.23 -9.66 -4.20
CA THR A 78 14.28 -9.72 -5.22
C THR A 78 14.36 -8.41 -6.00
N VAL A 79 13.23 -7.88 -6.46
CA VAL A 79 13.18 -6.62 -7.21
C VAL A 79 13.70 -5.46 -6.36
N ILE A 80 13.21 -5.34 -5.11
CA ILE A 80 13.64 -4.27 -4.20
C ILE A 80 15.14 -4.36 -3.91
N ALA A 81 15.66 -5.56 -3.64
CA ALA A 81 17.08 -5.76 -3.39
C ALA A 81 17.93 -5.36 -4.61
N ARG A 82 17.52 -5.73 -5.81
CA ARG A 82 18.24 -5.36 -7.06
C ARG A 82 18.20 -3.86 -7.32
N ILE A 83 17.06 -3.21 -7.06
CA ILE A 83 16.95 -1.75 -7.16
C ILE A 83 17.87 -1.07 -6.13
N ALA A 84 17.87 -1.54 -4.88
CA ALA A 84 18.70 -0.98 -3.82
C ALA A 84 20.21 -1.18 -4.07
N GLN A 85 20.61 -2.23 -4.78
CA GLN A 85 22.00 -2.45 -5.20
C GLN A 85 22.41 -1.53 -6.36
N ALA A 86 21.49 -1.24 -7.28
CA ALA A 86 21.79 -0.45 -8.47
C ALA A 86 21.72 1.06 -8.24
N PHE A 87 20.94 1.51 -7.28
CA PHE A 87 20.64 2.93 -7.07
C PHE A 87 20.80 3.33 -5.61
N LYS A 88 21.61 4.36 -5.37
CA LYS A 88 21.83 4.93 -4.03
C LYS A 88 20.73 5.89 -3.60
N LYS A 89 19.92 6.39 -4.56
CA LYS A 89 18.85 7.33 -4.28
C LYS A 89 17.73 7.20 -5.27
N ILE A 90 16.51 7.20 -4.72
CA ILE A 90 15.27 7.16 -5.50
C ILE A 90 14.39 8.30 -5.00
N ARG A 91 13.92 9.14 -5.90
CA ARG A 91 13.01 10.25 -5.59
C ARG A 91 11.75 10.12 -6.42
N PHE A 92 10.64 10.37 -5.79
CA PHE A 92 9.34 10.43 -6.44
C PHE A 92 9.25 11.69 -7.33
N ASP A 93 8.86 11.52 -8.59
CA ASP A 93 8.80 12.61 -9.59
C ASP A 93 7.48 12.57 -10.36
N MET A 94 6.39 12.90 -9.67
CA MET A 94 5.07 12.97 -10.30
C MET A 94 4.83 14.25 -11.09
N ASP A 95 5.74 15.23 -11.01
CA ASP A 95 5.64 16.46 -11.81
C ASP A 95 5.94 16.22 -13.28
N SER A 96 6.75 15.21 -13.58
CA SER A 96 7.04 14.78 -14.95
C SER A 96 5.84 14.13 -15.65
N ASN A 97 4.81 13.68 -14.92
CA ASN A 97 3.60 13.15 -15.50
C ASN A 97 2.34 13.64 -14.77
N PRO A 98 1.77 14.78 -15.17
CA PRO A 98 0.57 15.33 -14.54
C PRO A 98 -0.65 14.40 -14.57
N GLU A 99 -0.77 13.54 -15.60
CA GLU A 99 -1.88 12.59 -15.73
C GLU A 99 -1.87 11.48 -14.67
N ALA A 100 -0.72 11.23 -14.05
CA ALA A 100 -0.57 10.27 -12.98
C ALA A 100 -0.99 10.82 -11.61
N LYS A 101 -1.18 12.12 -11.50
CA LYS A 101 -1.60 12.75 -10.24
C LYS A 101 -3.04 12.41 -9.90
N PRO A 102 -3.35 12.23 -8.62
CA PRO A 102 -4.74 12.10 -8.17
C PRO A 102 -5.59 13.32 -8.58
N PRO A 103 -6.89 13.14 -8.78
CA PRO A 103 -7.82 14.24 -9.01
C PRO A 103 -7.72 15.30 -7.91
N VAL A 104 -7.81 16.58 -8.30
CA VAL A 104 -7.61 17.73 -7.39
C VAL A 104 -8.64 17.75 -6.23
N ASP A 105 -9.85 17.28 -6.52
CA ASP A 105 -10.95 17.18 -5.55
C ASP A 105 -10.67 16.18 -4.42
N TRP A 106 -9.75 15.22 -4.61
CA TRP A 106 -9.35 14.28 -3.56
C TRP A 106 -8.72 14.97 -2.35
N ALA A 107 -7.96 16.02 -2.58
CA ALA A 107 -7.30 16.77 -1.51
C ALA A 107 -8.30 17.45 -0.54
N ALA A 108 -9.51 17.74 -1.01
CA ALA A 108 -10.60 18.30 -0.19
C ALA A 108 -11.44 17.20 0.49
N GLY A 109 -11.18 15.93 0.22
CA GLY A 109 -11.88 14.77 0.76
C GLY A 109 -11.43 14.42 2.18
N THR A 110 -11.90 13.27 2.66
CA THR A 110 -11.53 12.69 3.95
C THR A 110 -10.94 11.30 3.75
N GLY A 111 -10.20 10.81 4.76
CA GLY A 111 -9.58 9.49 4.75
C GLY A 111 -8.42 9.37 3.75
N ARG A 112 -8.20 8.17 3.20
CA ARG A 112 -7.07 7.86 2.34
C ARG A 112 -6.94 8.78 1.13
N LYS A 113 -8.04 9.13 0.48
CA LYS A 113 -8.04 9.99 -0.71
C LYS A 113 -7.36 11.34 -0.45
N ALA A 114 -7.54 11.93 0.74
CA ALA A 114 -6.94 13.22 1.09
C ALA A 114 -5.40 13.20 1.16
N THR A 115 -4.81 12.02 1.41
CA THR A 115 -3.36 11.84 1.58
C THR A 115 -2.69 11.09 0.41
N GLU A 116 -3.48 10.59 -0.53
CA GLU A 116 -3.00 9.77 -1.64
C GLU A 116 -2.14 10.60 -2.60
N LYS A 117 -0.95 10.09 -2.92
CA LYS A 117 -0.01 10.70 -3.86
C LYS A 117 -0.04 10.07 -5.24
N ILE A 118 -0.66 8.91 -5.37
CA ILE A 118 -0.73 8.11 -6.59
C ILE A 118 -2.20 7.88 -6.91
N TRP A 119 -2.59 8.10 -8.15
CA TRP A 119 -3.93 7.77 -8.60
C TRP A 119 -4.04 6.27 -8.84
N ALA A 120 -4.40 5.52 -7.81
CA ALA A 120 -4.65 4.10 -7.92
C ALA A 120 -5.99 3.86 -8.63
N ARG A 121 -5.98 2.97 -9.62
CA ARG A 121 -7.17 2.47 -10.32
C ARG A 121 -7.22 0.96 -10.26
N SER A 122 -8.40 0.39 -10.41
CA SER A 122 -8.62 -1.04 -10.38
C SER A 122 -9.32 -1.51 -11.64
N HIS A 123 -8.80 -2.59 -12.20
CA HIS A 123 -9.50 -3.46 -13.14
C HIS A 123 -9.57 -4.85 -12.52
N VAL A 124 -8.86 -5.83 -13.09
CA VAL A 124 -8.63 -7.13 -12.45
C VAL A 124 -7.60 -7.01 -11.31
N THR A 125 -6.63 -6.15 -11.50
CA THR A 125 -5.60 -5.79 -10.51
C THR A 125 -5.59 -4.29 -10.26
N ILE A 126 -4.94 -3.86 -9.17
CA ILE A 126 -4.71 -2.45 -8.89
C ILE A 126 -3.48 -2.00 -9.67
N TYR A 127 -3.56 -0.82 -10.27
CA TYR A 127 -2.45 -0.19 -10.99
C TYR A 127 -2.44 1.33 -10.77
N ALA A 128 -1.26 1.94 -10.91
CA ALA A 128 -1.13 3.39 -10.88
C ALA A 128 -1.52 3.98 -12.23
N ASN A 129 -2.49 4.90 -12.27
CA ASN A 129 -2.87 5.61 -13.49
C ASN A 129 -1.69 6.43 -13.99
N GLY A 130 -1.32 6.27 -15.26
CA GLY A 130 -0.14 6.93 -15.82
C GLY A 130 1.21 6.43 -15.31
N GLY A 131 1.23 5.40 -14.45
CA GLY A 131 2.46 4.82 -13.85
C GLY A 131 2.97 5.58 -12.63
N VAL A 132 4.07 5.10 -12.07
CA VAL A 132 4.80 5.73 -10.95
C VAL A 132 6.14 6.25 -11.51
N TRP A 133 6.31 7.55 -11.50
CA TRP A 133 7.49 8.20 -12.05
C TRP A 133 8.49 8.51 -10.94
N VAL A 134 9.74 8.10 -11.16
CA VAL A 134 10.82 8.27 -10.18
C VAL A 134 12.11 8.74 -10.88
N LYS A 135 12.89 9.54 -10.19
CA LYS A 135 14.29 9.85 -10.54
C LYS A 135 15.20 8.97 -9.71
N MET A 136 16.13 8.30 -10.37
CA MET A 136 17.09 7.41 -9.75
C MET A 136 18.50 7.92 -9.95
N GLU A 137 19.32 7.79 -8.91
CA GLU A 137 20.76 8.10 -8.94
C GLU A 137 21.52 6.78 -8.76
N GLU A 138 22.34 6.43 -9.75
CA GLU A 138 23.09 5.17 -9.73
C GLU A 138 24.01 5.08 -8.51
N ALA A 139 24.18 3.86 -8.01
CA ALA A 139 25.15 3.58 -6.96
C ALA A 139 26.58 3.74 -7.51
N ASP A 140 27.51 4.17 -6.66
CA ASP A 140 28.90 4.27 -7.04
C ASP A 140 29.43 2.84 -7.32
N PRO A 141 30.21 2.63 -8.40
CA PRO A 141 30.80 1.33 -8.67
C PRO A 141 31.74 0.94 -7.53
N GLU A 142 31.63 -0.28 -7.03
CA GLU A 142 32.58 -0.88 -6.09
C GLU A 142 33.93 -1.15 -6.74
#